data_1a9cf87679324bdcd6ec361c585173f7
#
_entry.id   1a9cf87679324bdcd6ec361c585173f7
#
_cell.length_a   1.000
_cell.length_b   1.000
_cell.length_c   1.000
_cell.angle_alpha   90.00
_cell.angle_beta   90.00
_cell.angle_gamma   90.00
#
_symmetry.space_group_name_H-M   'P 1'
#
loop_
_entity.id
_entity.type
_entity.pdbx_description
1 polymer ?
#
loop_
_entity_poly.entity_id
_entity_poly.type
_entity_poly.pdbx_seq_one_letter_code
_entity_poly.pdbx_strand_id
1 'polypeptide(L)'
;PIVESDKVFIAKKADEIVGVVRLSFEEGYTLLRGMFIAPHLQRQGIGSLMIKELEKHIESRAAYCLPHGWLENFYGQIGFRKISDIEAPPHMQIRINEYRNIHPQMIVMGRFV
;
A
#
# COMPACT_ATOMS: atom_id res chain seq x y z
N PRO A 1 -10.53 10.44 0.09
CA PRO A 1 -11.81 9.76 -0.06
C PRO A 1 -11.73 8.61 -1.06
N ILE A 2 -12.59 7.60 -0.84
CA ILE A 2 -12.71 6.48 -1.75
C ILE A 2 -13.51 6.94 -2.97
N VAL A 3 -13.00 6.63 -4.16
CA VAL A 3 -13.70 6.92 -5.40
C VAL A 3 -14.21 5.62 -6.02
N GLU A 4 -15.16 5.71 -6.94
CA GLU A 4 -15.85 4.54 -7.50
C GLU A 4 -14.91 3.54 -8.18
N SER A 5 -13.83 4.02 -8.80
CA SER A 5 -12.84 3.16 -9.47
C SER A 5 -11.90 2.43 -8.50
N ASP A 6 -11.89 2.81 -7.22
CA ASP A 6 -11.04 2.16 -6.24
C ASP A 6 -11.54 0.76 -5.94
N LYS A 7 -10.60 -0.17 -5.70
CA LYS A 7 -10.92 -1.51 -5.19
C LYS A 7 -10.57 -1.57 -3.72
N VAL A 8 -11.53 -1.99 -2.91
CA VAL A 8 -11.34 -2.14 -1.46
C VAL A 8 -11.36 -3.63 -1.13
N PHE A 9 -10.33 -4.08 -0.44
CA PHE A 9 -10.19 -5.47 -0.01
C PHE A 9 -10.37 -5.53 1.50
N ILE A 10 -11.21 -6.45 1.96
CA ILE A 10 -11.55 -6.58 3.37
C ILE A 10 -11.23 -7.99 3.81
N ALA A 11 -10.50 -8.12 4.92
CA ALA A 11 -10.31 -9.40 5.59
C ALA A 11 -11.29 -9.50 6.75
N LYS A 12 -11.95 -10.65 6.84
CA LYS A 12 -12.89 -10.93 7.94
C LYS A 12 -12.47 -12.18 8.68
N LYS A 13 -12.70 -12.17 10.00
CA LYS A 13 -12.59 -13.35 10.85
C LYS A 13 -13.90 -13.48 11.58
N ALA A 14 -14.65 -14.55 11.30
CA ALA A 14 -16.07 -14.67 11.66
C ALA A 14 -16.83 -13.47 11.08
N ASP A 15 -17.57 -12.70 11.86
CA ASP A 15 -18.30 -11.54 11.39
C ASP A 15 -17.54 -10.21 11.60
N GLU A 16 -16.30 -10.27 12.07
CA GLU A 16 -15.51 -9.09 12.36
C GLU A 16 -14.60 -8.73 11.19
N ILE A 17 -14.58 -7.45 10.82
CA ILE A 17 -13.60 -6.94 9.85
C ILE A 17 -12.28 -6.77 10.58
N VAL A 18 -11.25 -7.49 10.14
CA VAL A 18 -9.94 -7.50 10.79
C VAL A 18 -8.86 -6.83 9.96
N GLY A 19 -9.14 -6.52 8.71
CA GLY A 19 -8.19 -5.81 7.87
C GLY A 19 -8.84 -5.15 6.68
N VAL A 20 -8.23 -4.08 6.18
CA VAL A 20 -8.69 -3.33 5.01
C VAL A 20 -7.47 -2.86 4.23
N VAL A 21 -7.56 -2.85 2.91
CA VAL A 21 -6.58 -2.22 2.04
C VAL A 21 -7.28 -1.75 0.78
N ARG A 22 -6.79 -0.67 0.19
CA ARG A 22 -7.40 -0.07 -1.00
C ARG A 22 -6.39 0.05 -2.13
N LEU A 23 -6.84 -0.28 -3.35
CA LEU A 23 -6.10 0.00 -4.58
C LEU A 23 -6.79 1.14 -5.32
N SER A 24 -6.03 2.20 -5.59
CA SER A 24 -6.46 3.32 -6.43
C SER A 24 -5.75 3.23 -7.77
N PHE A 25 -6.43 3.61 -8.85
CA PHE A 25 -5.87 3.58 -10.20
C PHE A 25 -5.77 5.00 -10.71
N GLU A 26 -4.55 5.44 -11.04
CA GLU A 26 -4.26 6.80 -11.48
C GLU A 26 -3.28 6.76 -12.65
N GLU A 27 -3.64 7.44 -13.74
CA GLU A 27 -2.71 7.70 -14.85
C GLU A 27 -1.83 6.51 -15.29
N GLY A 28 -2.39 5.31 -15.31
CA GLY A 28 -1.67 4.13 -15.78
C GLY A 28 -0.88 3.38 -14.71
N TYR A 29 -0.97 3.78 -13.46
CA TYR A 29 -0.35 3.05 -12.36
C TYR A 29 -1.33 2.80 -11.21
N THR A 30 -0.97 1.86 -10.36
CA THR A 30 -1.77 1.51 -9.16
C THR A 30 -1.12 2.13 -7.92
N LEU A 31 -1.93 2.69 -7.04
CA LEU A 31 -1.48 3.16 -5.73
C LEU A 31 -2.13 2.32 -4.65
N LEU A 32 -1.32 1.64 -3.84
CA LEU A 32 -1.78 0.86 -2.70
C LEU A 32 -1.89 1.80 -1.51
N ARG A 33 -3.08 1.85 -0.90
CA ARG A 33 -3.38 2.83 0.15
C ARG A 33 -4.15 2.20 1.30
N GLY A 34 -4.05 2.85 2.46
CA GLY A 34 -4.94 2.59 3.58
C GLY A 34 -4.88 1.18 4.15
N MET A 35 -3.70 0.53 4.10
CA MET A 35 -3.53 -0.78 4.70
C MET A 35 -3.74 -0.69 6.21
N PHE A 36 -4.68 -1.50 6.73
CA PHE A 36 -4.98 -1.54 8.15
C PHE A 36 -5.25 -2.97 8.58
N ILE A 37 -4.68 -3.35 9.72
CA ILE A 37 -4.96 -4.62 10.40
C ILE A 37 -5.35 -4.28 11.83
N ALA A 38 -6.43 -4.89 12.33
CA ALA A 38 -6.88 -4.68 13.69
C ALA A 38 -5.73 -4.96 14.68
N PRO A 39 -5.47 -4.04 15.65
CA PRO A 39 -4.28 -4.15 16.50
C PRO A 39 -4.13 -5.49 17.22
N HIS A 40 -5.22 -6.06 17.72
CA HIS A 40 -5.17 -7.34 18.44
C HIS A 40 -4.85 -8.54 17.54
N LEU A 41 -4.84 -8.34 16.23
CA LEU A 41 -4.57 -9.40 15.25
C LEU A 41 -3.30 -9.15 14.45
N GLN A 42 -2.58 -8.07 14.74
CA GLN A 42 -1.30 -7.82 14.10
C GLN A 42 -0.30 -8.90 14.50
N ARG A 43 0.65 -9.18 13.59
CA ARG A 43 1.68 -10.21 13.76
C ARG A 43 1.14 -11.64 13.79
N GLN A 44 -0.08 -11.88 13.31
CA GLN A 44 -0.64 -13.22 13.16
C GLN A 44 -0.67 -13.68 11.69
N GLY A 45 0.05 -12.99 10.82
CA GLY A 45 0.13 -13.36 9.40
C GLY A 45 -1.04 -12.89 8.55
N ILE A 46 -2.02 -12.21 9.12
CA ILE A 46 -3.19 -11.71 8.38
C ILE A 46 -2.77 -10.71 7.31
N GLY A 47 -1.88 -9.77 7.67
CA GLY A 47 -1.38 -8.77 6.72
C GLY A 47 -0.67 -9.41 5.55
N SER A 48 0.16 -10.42 5.80
CA SER A 48 0.88 -11.14 4.73
C SER A 48 -0.08 -11.90 3.82
N LEU A 49 -1.11 -12.51 4.36
CA LEU A 49 -2.13 -13.18 3.55
C LEU A 49 -2.88 -12.17 2.68
N MET A 50 -3.26 -11.02 3.24
CA MET A 50 -3.96 -9.97 2.51
C MET A 50 -3.11 -9.41 1.37
N ILE A 51 -1.84 -9.10 1.63
CA ILE A 51 -1.00 -8.48 0.62
C ILE A 51 -0.70 -9.44 -0.53
N LYS A 52 -0.55 -10.72 -0.24
CA LYS A 52 -0.35 -11.74 -1.27
C LYS A 52 -1.59 -11.93 -2.13
N GLU A 53 -2.77 -11.87 -1.54
CA GLU A 53 -4.01 -11.92 -2.29
C GLU A 53 -4.18 -10.66 -3.13
N LEU A 54 -3.85 -9.50 -2.57
CA LEU A 54 -3.90 -8.21 -3.23
C LEU A 54 -3.02 -8.18 -4.49
N GLU A 55 -1.85 -8.81 -4.43
CA GLU A 55 -0.91 -8.84 -5.55
C GLU A 55 -1.57 -9.31 -6.85
N LYS A 56 -2.49 -10.27 -6.75
CA LYS A 56 -3.20 -10.84 -7.89
C LYS A 56 -4.08 -9.82 -8.61
N HIS A 57 -4.39 -8.72 -7.95
CA HIS A 57 -5.28 -7.68 -8.48
C HIS A 57 -4.51 -6.44 -8.96
N ILE A 58 -3.19 -6.45 -8.87
CA ILE A 58 -2.36 -5.36 -9.42
C ILE A 58 -2.11 -5.66 -10.89
N GLU A 59 -2.84 -4.96 -11.76
CA GLU A 59 -2.76 -5.17 -13.20
C GLU A 59 -1.82 -4.20 -13.90
N SER A 60 -1.52 -3.07 -13.26
CA SER A 60 -0.64 -2.04 -13.81
C SER A 60 0.81 -2.50 -13.84
N ARG A 61 1.56 -2.05 -14.85
CA ARG A 61 3.00 -2.33 -14.91
C ARG A 61 3.76 -1.66 -13.78
N ALA A 62 3.25 -0.54 -13.29
CA ALA A 62 3.85 0.16 -12.17
C ALA A 62 2.83 0.28 -11.04
N ALA A 63 3.27 0.02 -9.82
CA ALA A 63 2.48 0.23 -8.61
C ALA A 63 3.36 0.91 -7.56
N TYR A 64 2.74 1.74 -6.72
CA TYR A 64 3.46 2.50 -5.71
C TYR A 64 2.75 2.41 -4.36
N CYS A 65 3.49 2.61 -3.29
CA CYS A 65 2.93 2.84 -1.97
C CYS A 65 3.83 3.79 -1.17
N LEU A 66 3.25 4.41 -0.15
CA LEU A 66 3.93 5.38 0.70
C LEU A 66 3.84 4.93 2.16
N PRO A 67 4.53 3.82 2.52
CA PRO A 67 4.43 3.27 3.87
C PRO A 67 5.44 3.90 4.84
N HIS A 68 5.26 3.60 6.13
CA HIS A 68 6.33 3.84 7.10
C HIS A 68 7.54 2.97 6.76
N GLY A 69 8.74 3.50 6.97
CA GLY A 69 9.98 2.82 6.61
C GLY A 69 10.17 1.44 7.22
N TRP A 70 9.62 1.21 8.42
CA TRP A 70 9.71 -0.11 9.07
C TRP A 70 8.87 -1.18 8.40
N LEU A 71 8.05 -0.82 7.41
CA LEU A 71 7.24 -1.75 6.63
C LEU A 71 7.89 -2.14 5.30
N GLU A 72 9.13 -1.74 5.08
CA GLU A 72 9.81 -2.01 3.81
C GLU A 72 9.82 -3.50 3.47
N ASN A 73 10.19 -4.35 4.41
CA ASN A 73 10.23 -5.79 4.16
C ASN A 73 8.84 -6.39 3.98
N PHE A 74 7.84 -5.82 4.64
CA PHE A 74 6.46 -6.29 4.49
C PHE A 74 5.98 -6.13 3.05
N TYR A 75 6.13 -4.94 2.47
CA TYR A 75 5.73 -4.71 1.09
C TYR A 75 6.69 -5.36 0.10
N GLY A 76 7.92 -5.62 0.52
CA GLY A 76 8.90 -6.37 -0.28
C GLY A 76 8.44 -7.78 -0.60
N GLN A 77 7.53 -8.36 0.18
CA GLN A 77 7.01 -9.72 -0.05
C GLN A 77 6.38 -9.87 -1.43
N ILE A 78 5.81 -8.79 -1.99
CA ILE A 78 5.14 -8.83 -3.29
C ILE A 78 5.87 -7.98 -4.34
N GLY A 79 7.16 -7.74 -4.14
CA GLY A 79 8.01 -7.12 -5.15
C GLY A 79 8.11 -5.61 -5.09
N PHE A 80 7.54 -4.96 -4.10
CA PHE A 80 7.81 -3.54 -3.88
C PHE A 80 9.23 -3.36 -3.37
N ARG A 81 9.90 -2.30 -3.84
CA ARG A 81 11.22 -1.93 -3.36
C ARG A 81 11.26 -0.44 -3.07
N LYS A 82 12.08 -0.04 -2.13
CA LYS A 82 12.31 1.37 -1.84
C LYS A 82 12.92 2.05 -3.06
N ILE A 83 12.36 3.19 -3.43
CA ILE A 83 12.88 4.03 -4.52
C ILE A 83 13.14 5.44 -4.00
N SER A 84 13.90 6.24 -4.75
CA SER A 84 14.06 7.65 -4.43
C SER A 84 12.78 8.40 -4.81
N ASP A 85 12.54 9.53 -4.13
CA ASP A 85 11.34 10.33 -4.39
C ASP A 85 11.23 10.76 -5.84
N ILE A 86 12.36 11.06 -6.47
CA ILE A 86 12.38 11.55 -7.86
C ILE A 86 11.93 10.47 -8.86
N GLU A 87 12.01 9.20 -8.49
CA GLU A 87 11.55 8.10 -9.35
C GLU A 87 10.03 7.93 -9.32
N ALA A 88 9.34 8.58 -8.38
CA ALA A 88 7.90 8.50 -8.27
C ALA A 88 7.20 9.53 -9.17
N PRO A 89 5.93 9.31 -9.52
CA PRO A 89 5.15 10.32 -10.25
C PRO A 89 5.12 11.66 -9.50
N PRO A 90 5.09 12.81 -10.22
CA PRO A 90 5.21 14.12 -9.58
C PRO A 90 4.24 14.39 -8.43
N HIS A 91 2.97 14.02 -8.58
CA HIS A 91 2.01 14.29 -7.49
C HIS A 91 2.23 13.39 -6.28
N MET A 92 2.87 12.23 -6.45
CA MET A 92 3.27 11.40 -5.31
C MET A 92 4.47 12.02 -4.58
N GLN A 93 5.35 12.71 -5.30
CA GLN A 93 6.45 13.44 -4.67
C GLN A 93 5.92 14.54 -3.76
N ILE A 94 4.88 15.24 -4.18
CA ILE A 94 4.21 16.25 -3.35
C ILE A 94 3.60 15.58 -2.13
N ARG A 95 2.91 14.49 -2.32
CA ARG A 95 2.23 13.75 -1.24
C ARG A 95 3.20 13.23 -0.20
N ILE A 96 4.33 12.66 -0.61
CA ILE A 96 5.32 12.14 0.33
C ILE A 96 5.95 13.27 1.16
N ASN A 97 6.18 14.43 0.55
CA ASN A 97 6.69 15.58 1.29
C ASN A 97 5.70 16.02 2.37
N GLU A 98 4.42 16.06 2.06
CA GLU A 98 3.38 16.40 3.04
C GLU A 98 3.32 15.36 4.17
N TYR A 99 3.38 14.09 3.84
CA TYR A 99 3.35 13.01 4.83
C TYR A 99 4.55 13.09 5.77
N ARG A 100 5.76 13.37 5.24
CA ARG A 100 6.98 13.45 6.06
C ARG A 100 6.99 14.62 7.03
N ASN A 101 6.18 15.65 6.80
CA ASN A 101 6.03 16.73 7.77
C ASN A 101 5.42 16.24 9.08
N ILE A 102 4.59 15.19 9.02
CA ILE A 102 3.94 14.61 10.19
C ILE A 102 4.62 13.29 10.59
N HIS A 103 5.04 12.52 9.59
CA HIS A 103 5.64 11.19 9.78
C HIS A 103 6.97 11.12 9.03
N PRO A 104 8.09 11.57 9.64
CA PRO A 104 9.38 11.65 8.93
C PRO A 104 9.92 10.34 8.38
N GLN A 105 9.42 9.19 8.86
CA GLN A 105 9.91 7.89 8.45
C GLN A 105 9.16 7.27 7.27
N MET A 106 8.29 8.03 6.65
CA MET A 106 7.61 7.55 5.44
C MET A 106 8.58 7.42 4.27
N ILE A 107 8.42 6.36 3.50
CA ILE A 107 9.24 6.09 2.31
C ILE A 107 8.36 5.92 1.08
N VAL A 108 8.99 5.99 -0.08
CA VAL A 108 8.33 5.66 -1.35
C VAL A 108 8.78 4.29 -1.76
N MET A 109 7.86 3.44 -2.15
CA MET A 109 8.16 2.13 -2.71
C MET A 109 7.50 1.97 -4.06
N GLY A 110 8.16 1.26 -4.96
CA GLY A 110 7.65 0.97 -6.30
C GLY A 110 7.77 -0.51 -6.63
N ARG A 111 6.83 -0.99 -7.43
CA ARG A 111 6.82 -2.35 -7.98
C ARG A 111 6.65 -2.21 -9.49
N PHE A 112 7.60 -2.77 -10.24
CA PHE A 112 7.63 -2.65 -11.70
C PHE A 112 7.70 -4.04 -12.32
N VAL A 113 6.89 -4.26 -13.32
CA VAL A 113 6.81 -5.56 -14.00
C VAL A 113 7.31 -5.44 -15.44
#